data_95c960521ad9067053d08e11047faf6c
#
_entry.id   95c960521ad9067053d08e11047faf6c
#
_cell.length_a   1.000
_cell.length_b   1.000
_cell.length_c   1.000
_cell.angle_alpha   90.00
_cell.angle_beta   90.00
_cell.angle_gamma   90.00
#
_symmetry.space_group_name_H-M   'P 1'
#
loop_
_entity.id
_entity.type
_entity.pdbx_description
1 polymer ?
#
loop_
_entity_poly.entity_id
_entity_poly.type
_entity_poly.pdbx_seq_one_letter_code
_entity_poly.pdbx_strand_id
1 'polypeptide(L)'
;MRTQFKLICIFTLSICAAGSACKTIKNANSASKTANSSTASSKPDDQGIIHSATGTEKEKPAAGKSNVQGRVLFNSEPAPDIDVKLCEKFNQFLGGCQGQTYTAKTDANGEYLIKDVPPGIYEALTAKVFDTPYYVFATSGFIGSAKYDLEADQTFFAPDSNLFKNDLKLVSPKAGAKVPAQNIEVKWDSYPNAAYYKFSINADSGSGAETNYDYINKRIDGTSYVLDAPLKSGSYRITVNAYNSNDVKLAESPDDMTFTVK
;
A
#
# COMPACT_ATOMS: atom_id res chain seq x y z
N MET A 1 -54.81 -7.03 -34.48
CA MET A 1 -55.58 -5.89 -33.91
C MET A 1 -54.59 -4.87 -33.36
N ARG A 2 -54.54 -3.74 -34.05
CA ARG A 2 -53.71 -2.54 -33.68
C ARG A 2 -54.40 -1.83 -32.54
N THR A 3 -53.67 -1.30 -31.56
CA THR A 3 -54.05 -0.06 -30.95
C THR A 3 -52.79 0.65 -30.43
N GLN A 4 -52.43 1.74 -31.08
CA GLN A 4 -51.50 2.79 -30.67
C GLN A 4 -52.14 3.64 -29.60
N PHE A 5 -51.38 4.11 -28.60
CA PHE A 5 -51.76 5.32 -27.85
C PHE A 5 -50.57 6.26 -27.73
N LYS A 6 -50.92 7.52 -28.04
CA LYS A 6 -50.07 8.65 -28.32
C LYS A 6 -49.58 9.34 -27.04
N LEU A 7 -48.40 9.89 -27.20
CA LEU A 7 -47.74 10.98 -26.51
C LEU A 7 -48.64 12.21 -26.21
N ILE A 8 -48.55 12.78 -25.04
CA ILE A 8 -48.87 14.17 -24.79
C ILE A 8 -47.79 14.78 -23.87
N CYS A 9 -47.01 15.70 -24.46
CA CYS A 9 -46.19 16.70 -23.78
C CYS A 9 -47.08 17.84 -23.29
N ILE A 10 -46.88 18.24 -22.05
CA ILE A 10 -47.33 19.55 -21.57
C ILE A 10 -46.15 20.28 -20.94
N PHE A 11 -45.70 21.31 -21.66
CA PHE A 11 -44.86 22.40 -21.16
C PHE A 11 -45.72 23.37 -20.37
N THR A 12 -45.34 23.69 -19.14
CA THR A 12 -45.76 24.94 -18.49
C THR A 12 -44.54 25.69 -18.00
N LEU A 13 -44.30 26.78 -18.71
CA LEU A 13 -43.41 27.86 -18.33
C LEU A 13 -44.11 28.71 -17.27
N SER A 14 -43.50 28.97 -16.13
CA SER A 14 -43.90 30.05 -15.22
C SER A 14 -42.67 30.83 -14.77
N ILE A 15 -42.60 32.02 -15.30
CA ILE A 15 -41.72 33.12 -14.91
C ILE A 15 -42.38 33.81 -13.72
N CYS A 16 -41.68 34.03 -12.63
CA CYS A 16 -41.94 35.11 -11.70
C CYS A 16 -40.65 35.64 -11.11
N ALA A 17 -40.55 36.96 -11.24
CA ALA A 17 -39.38 37.77 -10.88
C ALA A 17 -39.45 38.28 -9.44
N ALA A 18 -38.28 38.64 -8.97
CA ALA A 18 -37.92 39.69 -8.00
C ALA A 18 -38.33 39.56 -6.52
N GLY A 19 -37.31 39.60 -5.67
CA GLY A 19 -37.44 39.91 -4.24
C GLY A 19 -36.12 39.74 -3.49
N SER A 20 -35.32 40.80 -3.43
CA SER A 20 -34.10 40.94 -2.63
C SER A 20 -34.32 40.65 -1.15
N ALA A 21 -33.50 39.82 -0.54
CA ALA A 21 -33.10 39.95 0.86
C ALA A 21 -31.75 39.23 1.06
N CYS A 22 -30.68 40.00 1.03
CA CYS A 22 -29.37 39.60 1.55
C CYS A 22 -29.47 39.36 3.06
N LYS A 23 -29.43 38.09 3.50
CA LYS A 23 -29.09 37.71 4.87
C LYS A 23 -27.70 37.12 4.88
N THR A 24 -26.76 37.92 5.33
CA THR A 24 -25.37 37.52 5.62
C THR A 24 -25.39 36.48 6.73
N ILE A 25 -25.25 35.21 6.37
CA ILE A 25 -24.94 34.15 7.31
C ILE A 25 -23.42 34.17 7.49
N LYS A 26 -22.99 34.59 8.69
CA LYS A 26 -21.60 34.38 9.14
C LYS A 26 -21.34 32.89 9.25
N ASN A 27 -20.70 32.32 8.26
CA ASN A 27 -20.16 30.98 8.34
C ASN A 27 -19.04 30.99 9.37
N ALA A 28 -19.25 30.23 10.44
CA ALA A 28 -18.21 29.83 11.36
C ALA A 28 -17.11 29.13 10.60
N ASN A 29 -15.87 29.57 10.80
CA ASN A 29 -14.65 28.93 10.33
C ASN A 29 -14.63 27.46 10.76
N SER A 30 -15.04 26.57 9.88
CA SER A 30 -14.57 25.21 9.88
C SER A 30 -13.15 25.27 9.31
N ALA A 31 -12.16 25.20 10.19
CA ALA A 31 -10.78 25.01 9.80
C ALA A 31 -10.69 23.64 9.07
N SER A 32 -10.77 23.71 7.75
CA SER A 32 -10.39 22.59 6.89
C SER A 32 -8.92 22.29 7.19
N LYS A 33 -8.66 21.22 7.94
CA LYS A 33 -7.31 20.63 8.00
C LYS A 33 -6.98 20.16 6.60
N THR A 34 -6.28 21.00 5.86
CA THR A 34 -5.66 20.63 4.59
C THR A 34 -4.58 19.61 4.94
N ALA A 35 -4.90 18.34 4.82
CA ALA A 35 -3.88 17.30 4.83
C ALA A 35 -2.94 17.59 3.66
N ASN A 36 -1.65 17.85 3.93
CA ASN A 36 -0.61 17.96 2.92
C ASN A 36 -0.45 16.58 2.28
N SER A 37 -1.24 16.31 1.24
CA SER A 37 -1.08 15.12 0.40
C SER A 37 0.11 15.39 -0.53
N SER A 38 1.24 14.73 -0.29
CA SER A 38 2.33 14.69 -1.26
C SER A 38 1.87 13.84 -2.45
N THR A 39 1.85 14.41 -3.65
CA THR A 39 1.56 13.72 -4.91
C THR A 39 2.84 13.12 -5.52
N ALA A 40 3.68 12.48 -4.70
CA ALA A 40 4.90 11.86 -5.19
C ALA A 40 4.57 10.62 -6.01
N SER A 41 5.24 10.46 -7.16
CA SER A 41 5.29 9.16 -7.82
C SER A 41 6.03 8.18 -6.92
N SER A 42 5.39 7.12 -6.50
CA SER A 42 6.02 6.05 -5.73
C SER A 42 6.82 5.09 -6.60
N LYS A 43 6.89 5.32 -7.93
CA LYS A 43 7.63 4.49 -8.87
C LYS A 43 8.98 5.11 -9.17
N PRO A 44 10.06 4.31 -9.09
CA PRO A 44 11.38 4.75 -9.53
C PRO A 44 11.39 4.99 -11.04
N ASP A 45 12.29 5.86 -11.48
CA ASP A 45 12.63 6.02 -12.89
C ASP A 45 13.42 4.81 -13.44
N ASP A 46 13.86 4.90 -14.70
CA ASP A 46 14.62 3.83 -15.37
C ASP A 46 16.00 3.55 -14.72
N GLN A 47 16.48 4.46 -13.85
CA GLN A 47 17.71 4.31 -13.08
C GLN A 47 17.45 3.81 -11.64
N GLY A 48 16.20 3.59 -11.29
CA GLY A 48 15.79 3.19 -9.96
C GLY A 48 15.70 4.36 -8.96
N ILE A 49 15.67 5.60 -9.41
CA ILE A 49 15.64 6.81 -8.58
C ILE A 49 14.19 7.22 -8.32
N ILE A 50 13.87 7.45 -7.07
CA ILE A 50 12.63 8.10 -6.64
C ILE A 50 12.87 9.60 -6.61
N HIS A 51 12.07 10.34 -7.35
CA HIS A 51 12.13 11.80 -7.36
C HIS A 51 11.29 12.40 -6.23
N SER A 52 11.79 13.51 -5.68
CA SER A 52 11.08 14.28 -4.67
C SER A 52 9.72 14.75 -5.20
N ALA A 53 8.69 14.63 -4.36
CA ALA A 53 7.41 15.28 -4.61
C ALA A 53 7.48 16.79 -4.42
N THR A 54 6.36 17.43 -4.67
CA THR A 54 6.11 18.79 -4.21
C THR A 54 5.42 18.75 -2.84
N GLY A 55 5.82 19.61 -1.93
CA GLY A 55 5.22 19.68 -0.59
C GLY A 55 5.54 21.00 0.11
N THR A 56 5.03 21.15 1.32
CA THR A 56 5.35 22.28 2.18
C THR A 56 6.35 21.83 3.24
N GLU A 57 7.49 22.48 3.29
CA GLU A 57 8.53 22.18 4.28
C GLU A 57 8.03 22.45 5.70
N LYS A 58 8.20 21.49 6.60
CA LYS A 58 7.99 21.67 8.04
C LYS A 58 9.10 22.54 8.64
N GLU A 59 10.32 22.35 8.16
CA GLU A 59 11.52 23.05 8.61
C GLU A 59 12.57 23.03 7.49
N LYS A 60 13.29 24.14 7.32
CA LYS A 60 14.39 24.21 6.35
C LYS A 60 15.60 23.40 6.83
N PRO A 61 16.30 22.70 5.92
CA PRO A 61 17.54 22.03 6.28
C PRO A 61 18.63 23.04 6.69
N ALA A 62 19.60 22.60 7.48
CA ALA A 62 20.81 23.35 7.73
C ALA A 62 21.60 23.55 6.43
N ALA A 63 22.39 24.63 6.35
CA ALA A 63 23.19 24.95 5.15
C ALA A 63 24.07 23.77 4.72
N GLY A 64 23.98 23.39 3.44
CA GLY A 64 24.70 22.25 2.86
C GLY A 64 24.16 20.88 3.28
N LYS A 65 23.00 20.81 3.91
CA LYS A 65 22.32 19.58 4.29
C LYS A 65 21.01 19.44 3.54
N SER A 66 20.34 18.28 3.71
CA SER A 66 19.02 17.97 3.20
C SER A 66 18.13 17.51 4.34
N ASN A 67 16.82 17.71 4.22
CA ASN A 67 15.83 17.06 5.04
C ASN A 67 15.08 16.00 4.22
N VAL A 68 14.54 14.96 4.89
CA VAL A 68 13.61 14.02 4.28
C VAL A 68 12.29 14.06 5.04
N GLN A 69 11.22 14.42 4.36
CA GLN A 69 9.89 14.57 4.91
C GLN A 69 8.93 13.61 4.21
N GLY A 70 8.06 12.96 4.95
CA GLY A 70 7.08 12.04 4.39
C GLY A 70 6.01 11.66 5.40
N ARG A 71 5.20 10.67 5.04
CA ARG A 71 4.07 10.21 5.84
C ARG A 71 3.98 8.69 5.85
N VAL A 72 3.57 8.14 6.99
CA VAL A 72 3.27 6.72 7.15
C VAL A 72 1.78 6.55 7.44
N LEU A 73 1.15 5.64 6.73
CA LEU A 73 -0.27 5.34 6.81
C LEU A 73 -0.49 3.85 7.10
N PHE A 74 -1.61 3.54 7.75
CA PHE A 74 -2.16 2.20 7.85
C PHE A 74 -3.66 2.26 7.56
N ASN A 75 -4.15 1.47 6.62
CA ASN A 75 -5.54 1.51 6.16
C ASN A 75 -6.01 2.92 5.74
N SER A 76 -5.16 3.67 5.07
CA SER A 76 -5.38 5.06 4.64
C SER A 76 -5.48 6.10 5.78
N GLU A 77 -5.29 5.69 7.02
CA GLU A 77 -5.26 6.57 8.19
C GLU A 77 -3.83 6.84 8.65
N PRO A 78 -3.55 8.00 9.28
CA PRO A 78 -2.24 8.29 9.86
C PRO A 78 -1.77 7.20 10.83
N ALA A 79 -0.50 6.80 10.72
CA ALA A 79 0.14 5.86 11.63
C ALA A 79 1.17 6.60 12.52
N PRO A 80 0.81 6.98 13.77
CA PRO A 80 1.71 7.67 14.69
C PRO A 80 2.72 6.71 15.35
N ASP A 81 3.80 7.30 15.88
CA ASP A 81 4.85 6.61 16.66
C ASP A 81 5.59 5.49 15.89
N ILE A 82 5.64 5.59 14.56
CA ILE A 82 6.34 4.64 13.69
C ILE A 82 7.79 5.07 13.49
N ASP A 83 8.73 4.15 13.72
CA ASP A 83 10.15 4.36 13.41
C ASP A 83 10.36 4.35 11.89
N VAL A 84 10.96 5.42 11.38
CA VAL A 84 11.35 5.58 9.98
C VAL A 84 12.87 5.66 9.90
N LYS A 85 13.46 4.98 8.89
CA LYS A 85 14.92 4.94 8.67
C LYS A 85 15.24 5.22 7.21
N LEU A 86 16.19 6.13 7.02
CA LEU A 86 16.88 6.32 5.75
C LEU A 86 18.24 5.66 5.83
N CYS A 87 18.56 4.77 4.90
CA CYS A 87 19.79 3.99 4.87
C CYS A 87 20.70 4.45 3.73
N GLU A 88 21.96 4.76 4.02
CA GLU A 88 22.96 5.04 2.99
C GLU A 88 23.08 3.87 2.02
N LYS A 89 23.11 2.63 2.54
CA LYS A 89 23.10 1.39 1.76
C LYS A 89 22.12 0.41 2.35
N PHE A 90 21.58 -0.46 1.50
CA PHE A 90 20.65 -1.49 1.93
C PHE A 90 20.95 -2.83 1.31
N ASN A 91 21.02 -3.90 2.14
CA ASN A 91 21.16 -5.26 1.71
C ASN A 91 20.27 -6.19 2.54
N GLN A 92 19.20 -6.71 1.95
CA GLN A 92 18.25 -7.59 2.62
C GLN A 92 18.88 -8.87 3.16
N PHE A 93 19.96 -9.37 2.54
CA PHE A 93 20.65 -10.62 2.93
C PHE A 93 21.68 -10.39 4.05
N LEU A 94 22.09 -9.15 4.29
CA LEU A 94 23.07 -8.78 5.31
C LEU A 94 22.43 -8.00 6.49
N GLY A 95 21.14 -8.18 6.72
CA GLY A 95 20.44 -7.58 7.87
C GLY A 95 19.92 -6.17 7.65
N GLY A 96 19.74 -5.75 6.41
CA GLY A 96 19.06 -4.49 6.07
C GLY A 96 20.01 -3.31 5.85
N CYS A 97 19.85 -2.21 6.62
CA CYS A 97 20.67 -1.01 6.50
C CYS A 97 22.14 -1.26 6.79
N GLN A 98 22.99 -0.74 5.90
CA GLN A 98 24.46 -0.74 6.02
C GLN A 98 24.96 0.71 5.93
N GLY A 99 26.08 0.99 6.56
CA GLY A 99 26.66 2.35 6.61
C GLY A 99 25.87 3.28 7.52
N GLN A 100 25.82 4.56 7.15
CA GLN A 100 25.14 5.58 7.93
C GLN A 100 23.61 5.43 7.84
N THR A 101 22.94 5.57 8.97
CA THR A 101 21.48 5.50 9.07
C THR A 101 20.94 6.74 9.78
N TYR A 102 19.90 7.35 9.21
CA TYR A 102 19.19 8.48 9.76
C TYR A 102 17.77 8.07 10.14
N THR A 103 17.28 8.54 11.28
CA THR A 103 16.01 8.06 11.84
C THR A 103 15.10 9.21 12.26
N ALA A 104 13.80 8.95 12.20
CA ALA A 104 12.76 9.79 12.79
C ALA A 104 11.60 8.92 13.27
N LYS A 105 10.70 9.50 14.06
CA LYS A 105 9.40 8.91 14.41
C LYS A 105 8.27 9.72 13.78
N THR A 106 7.18 9.07 13.44
CA THR A 106 5.97 9.75 12.96
C THR A 106 5.23 10.44 14.12
N ASP A 107 4.70 11.62 13.84
CA ASP A 107 3.84 12.37 14.75
C ASP A 107 2.38 11.86 14.72
N ALA A 108 1.46 12.56 15.43
CA ALA A 108 0.04 12.21 15.50
C ALA A 108 -0.67 12.23 14.13
N ASN A 109 -0.10 12.90 13.13
CA ASN A 109 -0.62 12.95 11.76
C ASN A 109 0.07 11.90 10.85
N GLY A 110 0.88 11.01 11.40
CA GLY A 110 1.67 10.04 10.67
C GLY A 110 2.84 10.66 9.90
N GLU A 111 3.15 11.93 10.11
CA GLU A 111 4.20 12.64 9.38
C GLU A 111 5.55 12.56 10.11
N TYR A 112 6.64 12.46 9.35
CA TYR A 112 8.00 12.43 9.89
C TYR A 112 8.90 13.45 9.20
N LEU A 113 9.98 13.83 9.90
CA LEU A 113 11.04 14.68 9.38
C LEU A 113 12.40 14.14 9.85
N ILE A 114 13.20 13.63 8.91
CA ILE A 114 14.61 13.29 9.13
C ILE A 114 15.42 14.53 8.75
N LYS A 115 16.18 15.07 9.70
CA LYS A 115 16.86 16.35 9.57
C LYS A 115 18.35 16.20 9.24
N ASP A 116 18.88 17.23 8.59
CA ASP A 116 20.30 17.49 8.43
C ASP A 116 21.10 16.33 7.82
N VAL A 117 20.47 15.61 6.89
CA VAL A 117 21.07 14.51 6.16
C VAL A 117 22.10 15.07 5.16
N PRO A 118 23.31 14.52 5.03
CA PRO A 118 24.23 14.90 3.96
C PRO A 118 23.61 14.67 2.58
N PRO A 119 23.86 15.55 1.59
CA PRO A 119 23.46 15.30 0.21
C PRO A 119 24.08 14.02 -0.32
N GLY A 120 23.37 13.31 -1.20
CA GLY A 120 23.85 12.08 -1.81
C GLY A 120 22.75 11.08 -2.07
N ILE A 121 23.15 9.90 -2.56
CA ILE A 121 22.24 8.82 -2.92
C ILE A 121 22.08 7.84 -1.75
N TYR A 122 20.85 7.59 -1.36
CA TYR A 122 20.44 6.64 -0.32
C TYR A 122 19.67 5.48 -0.92
N GLU A 123 19.87 4.26 -0.40
CA GLU A 123 19.36 3.04 -1.04
C GLU A 123 18.05 2.53 -0.43
N ALA A 124 17.64 3.02 0.74
CA ALA A 124 16.36 2.64 1.33
C ALA A 124 15.80 3.73 2.24
N LEU A 125 14.48 3.91 2.16
CA LEU A 125 13.68 4.62 3.13
C LEU A 125 12.59 3.67 3.61
N THR A 126 12.62 3.31 4.90
CA THR A 126 11.79 2.24 5.46
C THR A 126 10.99 2.73 6.66
N ALA A 127 9.78 2.20 6.82
CA ALA A 127 8.95 2.39 8.00
C ALA A 127 8.72 1.04 8.71
N LYS A 128 8.92 1.01 10.02
CA LYS A 128 8.72 -0.20 10.83
C LYS A 128 7.25 -0.54 10.92
N VAL A 129 6.92 -1.82 10.79
CA VAL A 129 5.54 -2.30 10.91
C VAL A 129 5.21 -2.52 12.39
N PHE A 130 4.76 -1.48 13.07
CA PHE A 130 4.41 -1.49 14.51
C PHE A 130 5.52 -2.13 15.38
N ASP A 131 5.16 -3.03 16.29
CA ASP A 131 6.09 -3.74 17.19
C ASP A 131 6.68 -5.02 16.59
N THR A 132 6.60 -5.18 15.27
CA THR A 132 7.16 -6.34 14.56
C THR A 132 8.61 -6.10 14.11
N PRO A 133 9.36 -7.14 13.71
CA PRO A 133 10.67 -6.97 13.07
C PRO A 133 10.58 -6.54 11.59
N TYR A 134 9.39 -6.45 11.02
CA TYR A 134 9.17 -6.15 9.60
C TYR A 134 9.23 -4.67 9.30
N TYR A 135 9.55 -4.34 8.05
CA TYR A 135 9.60 -2.98 7.50
C TYR A 135 8.91 -2.94 6.15
N VAL A 136 8.28 -1.81 5.84
CA VAL A 136 7.84 -1.48 4.48
C VAL A 136 8.74 -0.40 3.92
N PHE A 137 8.89 -0.38 2.59
CA PHE A 137 9.62 0.67 1.89
C PHE A 137 8.67 1.79 1.48
N ALA A 138 9.19 3.03 1.44
CA ALA A 138 8.46 4.19 0.92
C ALA A 138 8.30 4.16 -0.62
N THR A 139 8.19 2.96 -1.18
CA THR A 139 7.99 2.74 -2.61
C THR A 139 6.95 1.65 -2.81
N SER A 140 6.08 1.82 -3.80
CA SER A 140 5.15 0.77 -4.16
C SER A 140 5.79 -0.19 -5.17
N GLY A 141 6.02 -1.42 -4.75
CA GLY A 141 5.95 -2.56 -5.66
C GLY A 141 7.19 -2.99 -6.41
N PHE A 142 8.39 -2.58 -6.04
CA PHE A 142 9.60 -3.22 -6.56
C PHE A 142 10.52 -3.69 -5.44
N ILE A 143 10.79 -4.99 -5.41
CA ILE A 143 11.84 -5.58 -4.58
C ILE A 143 13.17 -5.26 -5.28
N GLY A 144 13.71 -4.12 -5.00
CA GLY A 144 14.99 -3.71 -5.57
C GLY A 144 15.23 -2.26 -5.26
N SER A 145 16.35 -1.98 -4.76
CA SER A 145 17.00 -0.73 -4.44
C SER A 145 16.42 0.52 -5.14
N ALA A 146 15.26 0.98 -4.68
CA ALA A 146 14.87 2.35 -4.96
C ALA A 146 15.91 3.27 -4.33
N LYS A 147 16.44 4.20 -5.10
CA LYS A 147 17.42 5.18 -4.66
C LYS A 147 16.72 6.52 -4.43
N TYR A 148 17.16 7.22 -3.43
CA TYR A 148 16.70 8.55 -3.06
C TYR A 148 17.88 9.51 -3.23
N ASP A 149 17.78 10.43 -4.18
CA ASP A 149 18.81 11.42 -4.44
C ASP A 149 18.48 12.71 -3.67
N LEU A 150 19.30 13.03 -2.67
CA LEU A 150 19.11 14.16 -1.77
C LEU A 150 20.06 15.30 -2.19
N GLU A 151 19.49 16.44 -2.51
CA GLU A 151 20.21 17.65 -2.88
C GLU A 151 20.44 18.55 -1.67
N ALA A 152 21.58 19.29 -1.67
CA ALA A 152 21.89 20.24 -0.61
C ALA A 152 20.88 21.39 -0.56
N ASP A 153 20.61 21.88 0.66
CA ASP A 153 19.71 23.00 0.94
C ASP A 153 18.23 22.76 0.52
N GLN A 154 17.84 21.48 0.31
CA GLN A 154 16.50 21.10 -0.12
C GLN A 154 15.88 20.07 0.82
N THR A 155 14.54 20.05 0.87
CA THR A 155 13.77 18.99 1.51
C THR A 155 13.31 17.99 0.45
N PHE A 156 13.70 16.73 0.62
CA PHE A 156 13.18 15.61 -0.16
C PHE A 156 11.80 15.20 0.39
N PHE A 157 10.74 15.33 -0.40
CA PHE A 157 9.39 14.88 -0.08
C PHE A 157 9.21 13.44 -0.55
N ALA A 158 9.22 12.52 0.41
CA ALA A 158 9.10 11.09 0.14
C ALA A 158 7.65 10.68 -0.16
N PRO A 159 7.45 9.62 -0.95
CA PRO A 159 6.15 8.97 -1.09
C PRO A 159 5.60 8.47 0.26
N ASP A 160 4.26 8.40 0.37
CA ASP A 160 3.62 7.81 1.53
C ASP A 160 4.03 6.33 1.68
N SER A 161 4.37 5.93 2.90
CA SER A 161 4.60 4.54 3.26
C SER A 161 3.31 3.93 3.80
N ASN A 162 2.77 2.91 3.12
CA ASN A 162 1.57 2.21 3.57
C ASN A 162 1.98 0.94 4.32
N LEU A 163 1.71 0.90 5.63
CA LEU A 163 1.93 -0.28 6.45
C LEU A 163 0.92 -1.37 6.11
N PHE A 164 1.34 -2.61 6.23
CA PHE A 164 0.47 -3.78 6.25
C PHE A 164 1.00 -4.80 7.27
N LYS A 165 0.10 -5.63 7.81
CA LYS A 165 0.46 -6.63 8.81
C LYS A 165 0.70 -7.99 8.17
N ASN A 166 1.55 -8.81 8.78
CA ASN A 166 1.80 -10.20 8.36
C ASN A 166 1.09 -11.17 9.32
N ASP A 167 -0.24 -11.04 9.44
CA ASP A 167 -1.06 -11.74 10.42
C ASP A 167 -2.38 -12.32 9.87
N LEU A 168 -2.57 -12.30 8.54
CA LEU A 168 -3.74 -12.91 7.90
C LEU A 168 -3.69 -14.42 8.04
N LYS A 169 -4.69 -15.01 8.70
CA LYS A 169 -4.71 -16.45 8.98
C LYS A 169 -5.25 -17.24 7.80
N LEU A 170 -4.43 -18.13 7.25
CA LEU A 170 -4.83 -19.15 6.30
C LEU A 170 -5.48 -20.32 7.06
N VAL A 171 -6.65 -20.77 6.59
CA VAL A 171 -7.42 -21.88 7.17
C VAL A 171 -7.17 -23.17 6.40
N SER A 172 -7.12 -23.11 5.07
CA SER A 172 -6.88 -24.24 4.16
C SER A 172 -6.12 -23.79 2.91
N PRO A 173 -5.18 -24.58 2.39
CA PRO A 173 -4.54 -25.71 3.04
C PRO A 173 -3.78 -25.27 4.30
N LYS A 174 -3.69 -26.15 5.31
CA LYS A 174 -2.83 -25.88 6.48
C LYS A 174 -1.35 -25.98 6.07
N ALA A 175 -0.49 -25.24 6.78
CA ALA A 175 0.96 -25.35 6.59
C ALA A 175 1.43 -26.80 6.68
N GLY A 176 2.23 -27.27 5.70
CA GLY A 176 2.72 -28.64 5.59
C GLY A 176 1.67 -29.68 5.19
N ALA A 177 0.43 -29.29 4.86
CA ALA A 177 -0.62 -30.23 4.46
C ALA A 177 -0.24 -30.97 3.16
N LYS A 178 -0.70 -32.22 3.07
CA LYS A 178 -0.67 -33.02 1.83
C LYS A 178 -2.09 -33.13 1.29
N VAL A 179 -2.33 -32.60 0.10
CA VAL A 179 -3.65 -32.50 -0.52
C VAL A 179 -3.71 -33.24 -1.85
N PRO A 180 -4.90 -33.69 -2.31
CA PRO A 180 -5.07 -34.23 -3.66
C PRO A 180 -4.90 -33.13 -4.70
N ALA A 181 -4.63 -33.50 -5.97
CA ALA A 181 -4.41 -32.58 -7.07
C ALA A 181 -5.65 -31.76 -7.46
N GLN A 182 -6.84 -32.25 -7.14
CA GLN A 182 -8.13 -31.65 -7.52
C GLN A 182 -8.91 -31.18 -6.31
N ASN A 183 -9.83 -30.23 -6.54
CA ASN A 183 -10.72 -29.69 -5.52
C ASN A 183 -9.99 -29.10 -4.30
N ILE A 184 -8.84 -28.49 -4.53
CA ILE A 184 -8.10 -27.81 -3.46
C ILE A 184 -8.88 -26.54 -3.09
N GLU A 185 -9.35 -26.48 -1.84
CA GLU A 185 -9.95 -25.26 -1.29
C GLU A 185 -8.89 -24.40 -0.61
N VAL A 186 -8.73 -23.18 -1.10
CA VAL A 186 -7.97 -22.12 -0.43
C VAL A 186 -8.94 -21.32 0.41
N LYS A 187 -8.69 -21.22 1.72
CA LYS A 187 -9.57 -20.54 2.67
C LYS A 187 -8.78 -19.80 3.73
N TRP A 188 -9.26 -18.61 4.11
CA TRP A 188 -8.65 -17.74 5.11
C TRP A 188 -9.69 -17.08 6.00
N ASP A 189 -9.27 -16.53 7.13
CA ASP A 189 -10.13 -15.75 8.01
C ASP A 189 -10.42 -14.38 7.38
N SER A 190 -11.62 -13.83 7.63
CA SER A 190 -11.93 -12.46 7.24
C SER A 190 -11.01 -11.48 7.96
N TYR A 191 -10.49 -10.49 7.22
CA TYR A 191 -9.63 -9.45 7.78
C TYR A 191 -10.42 -8.14 7.98
N PRO A 192 -10.25 -7.44 9.13
CA PRO A 192 -10.96 -6.19 9.38
C PRO A 192 -10.74 -5.16 8.28
N ASN A 193 -11.82 -4.52 7.83
CA ASN A 193 -11.83 -3.52 6.75
C ASN A 193 -11.39 -4.03 5.36
N ALA A 194 -11.21 -5.32 5.16
CA ALA A 194 -10.94 -5.88 3.84
C ALA A 194 -12.18 -5.80 2.96
N ALA A 195 -12.02 -5.22 1.77
CA ALA A 195 -13.05 -5.20 0.73
C ALA A 195 -12.89 -6.38 -0.22
N TYR A 196 -11.68 -6.86 -0.42
CA TYR A 196 -11.36 -8.01 -1.25
C TYR A 196 -9.99 -8.58 -0.89
N TYR A 197 -9.68 -9.75 -1.45
CA TYR A 197 -8.41 -10.45 -1.27
C TYR A 197 -7.77 -10.77 -2.61
N LYS A 198 -6.45 -10.96 -2.60
CA LYS A 198 -5.71 -11.59 -3.70
C LYS A 198 -4.91 -12.75 -3.14
N PHE A 199 -4.99 -13.91 -3.77
CA PHE A 199 -4.11 -15.02 -3.43
C PHE A 199 -3.18 -15.36 -4.58
N SER A 200 -2.03 -15.95 -4.23
CA SER A 200 -1.06 -16.50 -5.17
C SER A 200 -0.63 -17.89 -4.73
N ILE A 201 -0.50 -18.81 -5.69
CA ILE A 201 0.05 -20.14 -5.47
C ILE A 201 1.27 -20.28 -6.39
N ASN A 202 2.45 -20.36 -5.78
CA ASN A 202 3.73 -20.48 -6.47
C ASN A 202 4.31 -21.87 -6.25
N ALA A 203 4.80 -22.51 -7.29
CA ALA A 203 5.53 -23.76 -7.19
C ALA A 203 6.90 -23.54 -6.57
N ASP A 204 7.32 -24.40 -5.63
CA ASP A 204 8.67 -24.42 -5.12
C ASP A 204 9.62 -25.04 -6.15
N SER A 205 10.76 -24.40 -6.37
CA SER A 205 11.79 -24.88 -7.31
C SER A 205 12.28 -26.28 -6.95
N GLY A 206 12.41 -27.15 -7.97
CA GLY A 206 12.95 -28.50 -7.80
C GLY A 206 11.98 -29.52 -7.19
N SER A 207 10.74 -29.15 -6.89
CA SER A 207 9.74 -30.06 -6.31
C SER A 207 8.94 -30.88 -7.34
N GLY A 208 9.11 -30.60 -8.63
CA GLY A 208 8.28 -31.16 -9.71
C GLY A 208 6.97 -30.40 -9.94
N ALA A 209 6.63 -29.47 -9.07
CA ALA A 209 5.49 -28.59 -9.19
C ALA A 209 5.65 -27.59 -10.35
N GLU A 210 4.52 -27.11 -10.88
CA GLU A 210 4.47 -26.03 -11.88
C GLU A 210 3.53 -24.93 -11.41
N THR A 211 3.96 -23.67 -11.57
CA THR A 211 3.11 -22.54 -11.25
C THR A 211 2.01 -22.38 -12.31
N ASN A 212 0.75 -22.41 -11.87
CA ASN A 212 -0.38 -22.00 -12.70
C ASN A 212 -0.59 -20.48 -12.53
N TYR A 213 -0.34 -19.73 -13.59
CA TYR A 213 -0.40 -18.27 -13.58
C TYR A 213 -1.82 -17.72 -13.36
N ASP A 214 -2.88 -18.50 -13.60
CA ASP A 214 -4.26 -18.13 -13.28
C ASP A 214 -4.50 -17.97 -11.77
N TYR A 215 -3.59 -18.52 -10.96
CA TYR A 215 -3.61 -18.42 -9.49
C TYR A 215 -2.56 -17.44 -8.95
N ILE A 216 -2.03 -16.55 -9.78
CA ILE A 216 -1.14 -15.47 -9.34
C ILE A 216 -1.93 -14.17 -9.21
N ASN A 217 -1.95 -13.59 -8.01
CA ASN A 217 -2.73 -12.37 -7.69
C ASN A 217 -4.23 -12.48 -8.04
N LYS A 218 -4.80 -13.68 -7.94
CA LYS A 218 -6.20 -13.91 -8.24
C LYS A 218 -7.09 -13.20 -7.23
N ARG A 219 -7.91 -12.27 -7.71
CA ARG A 219 -8.83 -11.48 -6.88
C ARG A 219 -10.06 -12.31 -6.50
N ILE A 220 -10.42 -12.24 -5.22
CA ILE A 220 -11.58 -12.88 -4.62
C ILE A 220 -12.26 -11.90 -3.67
N ASP A 221 -13.56 -11.73 -3.79
CA ASP A 221 -14.33 -10.84 -2.90
C ASP A 221 -14.77 -11.55 -1.60
N GLY A 222 -14.67 -12.91 -1.57
CA GLY A 222 -14.94 -13.74 -0.39
C GLY A 222 -13.66 -14.21 0.33
N THR A 223 -13.83 -15.15 1.26
CA THR A 223 -12.74 -15.71 2.09
C THR A 223 -12.35 -17.14 1.72
N SER A 224 -12.83 -17.65 0.60
CA SER A 224 -12.45 -18.97 0.08
C SER A 224 -12.56 -19.04 -1.44
N TYR A 225 -11.80 -19.97 -2.01
CA TYR A 225 -11.82 -20.30 -3.43
C TYR A 225 -11.44 -21.77 -3.63
N VAL A 226 -12.26 -22.51 -4.38
CA VAL A 226 -11.92 -23.87 -4.82
C VAL A 226 -11.23 -23.76 -6.17
N LEU A 227 -10.03 -24.31 -6.30
CA LEU A 227 -9.28 -24.27 -7.56
C LEU A 227 -10.08 -24.95 -8.67
N ASP A 228 -10.23 -24.26 -9.79
CA ASP A 228 -10.96 -24.69 -10.98
C ASP A 228 -10.14 -25.59 -11.91
N ALA A 229 -8.81 -25.69 -11.69
CA ALA A 229 -7.93 -26.60 -12.38
C ALA A 229 -7.04 -27.38 -11.41
N PRO A 230 -6.66 -28.64 -11.72
CA PRO A 230 -5.78 -29.42 -10.88
C PRO A 230 -4.37 -28.84 -10.88
N LEU A 231 -3.67 -28.98 -9.74
CA LEU A 231 -2.23 -28.70 -9.64
C LEU A 231 -1.41 -29.96 -9.90
N LYS A 232 -0.23 -29.82 -10.49
CA LYS A 232 0.74 -30.93 -10.60
C LYS A 232 1.23 -31.34 -9.22
N SER A 233 1.66 -32.60 -9.09
CA SER A 233 2.30 -33.07 -7.87
C SER A 233 3.58 -32.29 -7.58
N GLY A 234 3.78 -31.90 -6.32
CA GLY A 234 4.92 -31.14 -5.87
C GLY A 234 4.60 -30.20 -4.71
N SER A 235 5.56 -29.38 -4.32
CA SER A 235 5.44 -28.43 -3.22
C SER A 235 5.05 -27.03 -3.74
N TYR A 236 4.15 -26.38 -3.03
CA TYR A 236 3.62 -25.07 -3.36
C TYR A 236 3.66 -24.15 -2.16
N ARG A 237 3.90 -22.87 -2.41
CA ARG A 237 3.75 -21.77 -1.46
C ARG A 237 2.49 -20.99 -1.79
N ILE A 238 1.70 -20.69 -0.78
CA ILE A 238 0.50 -19.86 -0.89
C ILE A 238 0.68 -18.57 -0.11
N THR A 239 0.26 -17.47 -0.71
CA THR A 239 0.18 -16.15 -0.09
C THR A 239 -1.21 -15.59 -0.33
N VAL A 240 -1.80 -15.00 0.70
CA VAL A 240 -3.07 -14.26 0.63
C VAL A 240 -2.85 -12.85 1.14
N ASN A 241 -3.33 -11.87 0.39
CA ASN A 241 -3.27 -10.46 0.73
C ASN A 241 -4.67 -9.88 0.87
N ALA A 242 -4.92 -9.12 1.94
CA ALA A 242 -6.16 -8.38 2.17
C ALA A 242 -6.01 -6.93 1.72
N TYR A 243 -7.03 -6.38 1.05
CA TYR A 243 -7.06 -5.01 0.54
C TYR A 243 -8.35 -4.30 0.96
N ASN A 244 -8.26 -3.01 1.25
CA ASN A 244 -9.44 -2.16 1.46
C ASN A 244 -10.05 -1.72 0.11
N SER A 245 -11.14 -0.91 0.18
CA SER A 245 -11.84 -0.39 -1.01
C SER A 245 -11.01 0.61 -1.83
N ASN A 246 -9.92 1.13 -1.28
CA ASN A 246 -9.02 2.07 -1.95
C ASN A 246 -7.76 1.37 -2.52
N ASP A 247 -7.80 0.04 -2.67
CA ASP A 247 -6.71 -0.79 -3.16
C ASP A 247 -5.44 -0.75 -2.28
N VAL A 248 -5.56 -0.33 -1.00
CA VAL A 248 -4.46 -0.33 -0.04
C VAL A 248 -4.38 -1.70 0.62
N LYS A 249 -3.19 -2.31 0.62
CA LYS A 249 -2.91 -3.58 1.29
C LYS A 249 -2.98 -3.40 2.81
N LEU A 250 -3.76 -4.23 3.47
CA LEU A 250 -3.96 -4.23 4.92
C LEU A 250 -3.14 -5.29 5.63
N ALA A 251 -3.09 -6.48 5.03
CA ALA A 251 -2.38 -7.61 5.59
C ALA A 251 -2.01 -8.64 4.52
N GLU A 252 -1.08 -9.50 4.90
CA GLU A 252 -0.75 -10.72 4.16
C GLU A 252 -0.65 -11.92 5.10
N SER A 253 -0.74 -13.13 4.52
CA SER A 253 -0.44 -14.35 5.24
C SER A 253 1.08 -14.50 5.46
N PRO A 254 1.52 -15.17 6.56
CA PRO A 254 2.95 -15.44 6.77
C PRO A 254 3.61 -16.18 5.60
N ASP A 255 4.90 -15.93 5.39
CA ASP A 255 5.69 -16.47 4.27
C ASP A 255 5.91 -17.99 4.29
N ASP A 256 5.69 -18.65 5.44
CA ASP A 256 5.93 -20.08 5.65
C ASP A 256 4.72 -20.98 5.30
N MET A 257 3.71 -20.44 4.63
CA MET A 257 2.49 -21.17 4.27
C MET A 257 2.70 -22.04 3.03
N THR A 258 3.28 -23.24 3.24
CA THR A 258 3.52 -24.22 2.17
C THR A 258 2.61 -25.45 2.30
N PHE A 259 2.31 -26.11 1.18
CA PHE A 259 1.60 -27.39 1.13
C PHE A 259 2.13 -28.26 -0.02
N THR A 260 1.83 -29.57 0.01
CA THR A 260 2.25 -30.54 -1.00
C THR A 260 1.05 -31.16 -1.70
N VAL A 261 1.08 -31.20 -3.03
CA VAL A 261 0.15 -31.94 -3.88
C VAL A 261 0.71 -33.32 -4.17
N LYS A 262 -0.09 -34.37 -3.98
CA LYS A 262 0.27 -35.79 -4.24
C LYS A 262 -0.11 -36.21 -5.65
#